data_34d66c4234239f470ed408feb519eb62
#
_entry.id   34d66c4234239f470ed408feb519eb62
#
_cell.length_a   1.000
_cell.length_b   1.000
_cell.length_c   1.000
_cell.angle_alpha   90.00
_cell.angle_beta   90.00
_cell.angle_gamma   90.00
#
_symmetry.space_group_name_H-M   'P 1'
#
loop_
_entity.id
_entity.type
_entity.pdbx_description
1 polymer ?
#
loop_
_entity_poly.entity_id
_entity_poly.type
_entity_poly.pdbx_seq_one_letter_code
_entity_poly.pdbx_strand_id
1 'polypeptide(L)'
;RRERPRFGPEPTFLERNRSLIVTVSGIAIVVIVGAFLFVGATQPTYACSNIFDPSPTPTVDPSSSTRLGFQEEDMGNSHIVNPPQRYLFCPPASGNHYNQPGVLGPIPPRVYKPEDKVGPSNWIHNLEHGGLVILYRNDSPGATAAGLQAFRDYSATFPASPTCKIPRGQLSPVIARFDDMPHASSHVIDLRTNL
;
A
#
# COMPACT_ATOMS: atom_id res chain seq x y z
N ARG A 1 -19.96 -63.19 52.13
CA ARG A 1 -20.77 -62.39 51.17
C ARG A 1 -19.82 -61.87 50.10
N ARG A 2 -19.81 -62.47 48.93
CA ARG A 2 -19.02 -61.97 47.79
C ARG A 2 -19.82 -60.83 47.14
N GLU A 3 -19.29 -59.61 47.22
CA GLU A 3 -19.86 -58.49 46.49
C GLU A 3 -19.71 -58.74 44.96
N ARG A 4 -20.83 -58.68 44.27
CA ARG A 4 -20.81 -58.75 42.80
C ARG A 4 -20.21 -57.45 42.24
N PRO A 5 -19.28 -57.52 41.28
CA PRO A 5 -18.75 -56.32 40.64
C PRO A 5 -19.92 -55.63 39.94
N ARG A 6 -20.15 -54.35 40.25
CA ARG A 6 -21.08 -53.49 39.52
C ARG A 6 -20.39 -53.10 38.22
N PHE A 7 -20.78 -53.75 37.12
CA PHE A 7 -20.44 -53.27 35.82
C PHE A 7 -21.27 -52.01 35.56
N GLY A 8 -20.63 -50.83 35.59
CA GLY A 8 -21.21 -49.60 35.13
C GLY A 8 -21.41 -49.67 33.58
N PRO A 9 -22.24 -48.80 33.01
CA PRO A 9 -22.38 -48.71 31.57
C PRO A 9 -21.02 -48.51 30.89
N GLU A 10 -20.77 -49.18 29.79
CA GLU A 10 -19.51 -49.04 29.06
C GLU A 10 -19.35 -47.59 28.59
N PRO A 11 -18.13 -47.03 28.69
CA PRO A 11 -17.88 -45.67 28.27
C PRO A 11 -18.18 -45.51 26.77
N THR A 12 -18.87 -44.46 26.41
CA THR A 12 -19.17 -44.11 25.03
C THR A 12 -17.89 -43.87 24.21
N PHE A 13 -17.96 -43.97 22.90
CA PHE A 13 -16.82 -43.62 22.03
C PHE A 13 -16.22 -42.24 22.32
N LEU A 14 -17.08 -41.27 22.60
CA LEU A 14 -16.66 -39.88 22.94
C LEU A 14 -15.90 -39.82 24.25
N GLU A 15 -16.37 -40.53 25.28
CA GLU A 15 -15.70 -40.57 26.60
C GLU A 15 -14.34 -41.27 26.47
N ARG A 16 -14.27 -42.39 25.75
CA ARG A 16 -13.02 -43.16 25.58
C ARG A 16 -11.97 -42.36 24.78
N ASN A 17 -12.39 -41.52 23.84
CA ASN A 17 -11.48 -40.74 22.98
C ASN A 17 -11.45 -39.24 23.28
N ARG A 18 -12.02 -38.81 24.42
CA ARG A 18 -12.15 -37.39 24.80
C ARG A 18 -10.83 -36.62 24.70
N SER A 19 -9.76 -37.17 25.22
CA SER A 19 -8.44 -36.52 25.18
C SER A 19 -7.94 -36.36 23.76
N LEU A 20 -8.06 -37.38 22.93
CA LEU A 20 -7.67 -37.35 21.52
C LEU A 20 -8.49 -36.32 20.74
N ILE A 21 -9.81 -36.31 20.92
CA ILE A 21 -10.71 -35.36 20.27
C ILE A 21 -10.36 -33.92 20.64
N VAL A 22 -10.17 -33.64 21.94
CA VAL A 22 -9.79 -32.30 22.41
C VAL A 22 -8.44 -31.87 21.84
N THR A 23 -7.45 -32.78 21.83
CA THR A 23 -6.13 -32.47 21.29
C THR A 23 -6.19 -32.18 19.78
N VAL A 24 -6.84 -33.05 19.01
CA VAL A 24 -6.96 -32.87 17.53
C VAL A 24 -7.74 -31.61 17.20
N SER A 25 -8.86 -31.35 17.90
CA SER A 25 -9.63 -30.12 17.71
C SER A 25 -8.83 -28.87 18.05
N GLY A 26 -8.06 -28.89 19.13
CA GLY A 26 -7.19 -27.79 19.53
C GLY A 26 -6.13 -27.50 18.48
N ILE A 27 -5.45 -28.51 17.96
CA ILE A 27 -4.47 -28.36 16.87
C ILE A 27 -5.14 -27.82 15.62
N ALA A 28 -6.30 -28.35 15.23
CA ALA A 28 -7.03 -27.90 14.05
C ALA A 28 -7.38 -26.40 14.16
N ILE A 29 -7.87 -25.96 15.31
CA ILE A 29 -8.17 -24.53 15.53
C ILE A 29 -6.91 -23.66 15.40
N VAL A 30 -5.79 -24.07 15.99
CA VAL A 30 -4.54 -23.31 15.89
C VAL A 30 -4.06 -23.22 14.43
N VAL A 31 -4.13 -24.32 13.67
CA VAL A 31 -3.75 -24.31 12.25
C VAL A 31 -4.67 -23.41 11.42
N ILE A 32 -5.99 -23.48 11.65
CA ILE A 32 -6.97 -22.65 10.94
C ILE A 32 -6.73 -21.17 11.26
N VAL A 33 -6.62 -20.81 12.53
CA VAL A 33 -6.37 -19.42 12.92
C VAL A 33 -5.02 -18.93 12.37
N GLY A 34 -3.97 -19.74 12.47
CA GLY A 34 -2.67 -19.43 11.90
C GLY A 34 -2.72 -19.21 10.38
N ALA A 35 -3.46 -20.06 9.65
CA ALA A 35 -3.65 -19.90 8.22
C ALA A 35 -4.41 -18.61 7.87
N PHE A 36 -5.48 -18.29 8.60
CA PHE A 36 -6.22 -17.03 8.40
C PHE A 36 -5.37 -15.80 8.67
N LEU A 37 -4.58 -15.80 9.75
CA LEU A 37 -3.68 -14.70 10.07
C LEU A 37 -2.58 -14.55 9.01
N PHE A 38 -2.01 -15.67 8.55
CA PHE A 38 -0.99 -15.66 7.50
C PHE A 38 -1.55 -15.14 6.18
N VAL A 39 -2.70 -15.64 5.73
CA VAL A 39 -3.36 -15.17 4.50
C VAL A 39 -3.70 -13.69 4.63
N GLY A 40 -4.28 -13.25 5.73
CA GLY A 40 -4.58 -11.83 5.96
C GLY A 40 -3.35 -10.94 5.93
N ALA A 41 -2.22 -11.40 6.50
CA ALA A 41 -0.97 -10.65 6.52
C ALA A 41 -0.26 -10.59 5.14
N THR A 42 -0.55 -11.54 4.25
CA THR A 42 0.08 -11.64 2.91
C THR A 42 -0.79 -11.08 1.80
N GLN A 43 -2.05 -10.77 2.04
CA GLN A 43 -2.92 -10.16 1.03
C GLN A 43 -2.40 -8.79 0.63
N PRO A 44 -2.37 -8.48 -0.69
CA PRO A 44 -2.03 -7.15 -1.15
C PRO A 44 -3.09 -6.15 -0.66
N THR A 45 -2.64 -4.98 -0.25
CA THR A 45 -3.51 -3.91 0.23
C THR A 45 -4.24 -3.17 -0.89
N TYR A 46 -3.84 -3.41 -2.13
CA TYR A 46 -4.44 -2.85 -3.34
C TYR A 46 -4.32 -3.84 -4.51
N ALA A 47 -5.08 -3.60 -5.57
CA ALA A 47 -4.96 -4.28 -6.86
C ALA A 47 -5.21 -3.30 -8.00
N CYS A 48 -4.43 -3.43 -9.08
CA CYS A 48 -4.57 -2.63 -10.29
C CYS A 48 -5.09 -3.49 -11.44
N SER A 49 -6.03 -2.95 -12.20
CA SER A 49 -6.52 -3.64 -13.40
C SER A 49 -5.54 -3.54 -14.56
N ASN A 50 -4.84 -2.40 -14.68
CA ASN A 50 -3.87 -2.13 -15.72
C ASN A 50 -2.65 -1.40 -15.16
N ILE A 51 -1.51 -1.50 -15.85
CA ILE A 51 -0.38 -0.62 -15.64
C ILE A 51 -0.53 0.54 -16.64
N PHE A 52 -0.47 1.76 -16.13
CA PHE A 52 -0.48 2.95 -16.95
C PHE A 52 0.87 3.07 -17.67
N ASP A 53 0.86 2.86 -18.98
CA ASP A 53 2.04 3.01 -19.84
C ASP A 53 1.78 4.11 -20.88
N PRO A 54 2.24 5.33 -20.60
CA PRO A 54 2.10 6.45 -21.53
C PRO A 54 3.08 6.30 -22.68
N SER A 55 2.79 5.48 -23.65
CA SER A 55 3.58 5.32 -24.85
C SER A 55 2.87 5.98 -26.06
N PRO A 56 3.54 6.84 -26.85
CA PRO A 56 4.94 7.24 -26.69
C PRO A 56 5.15 8.26 -25.58
N THR A 57 6.31 8.20 -24.92
CA THR A 57 6.73 9.25 -23.98
C THR A 57 6.70 10.60 -24.70
N PRO A 58 5.99 11.62 -24.18
CA PRO A 58 5.98 12.92 -24.84
C PRO A 58 7.38 13.48 -24.93
N THR A 59 7.78 13.86 -26.12
CA THR A 59 9.00 14.64 -26.32
C THR A 59 8.72 16.04 -25.79
N VAL A 60 9.35 16.41 -24.70
CA VAL A 60 9.21 17.74 -24.13
C VAL A 60 10.03 18.71 -24.96
N ASP A 61 9.37 19.63 -25.66
CA ASP A 61 10.00 20.82 -26.17
C ASP A 61 10.09 21.84 -25.02
N PRO A 62 11.30 22.17 -24.53
CA PRO A 62 11.47 23.12 -23.41
C PRO A 62 10.94 24.52 -23.73
N SER A 63 10.73 24.83 -25.02
CA SER A 63 10.21 26.13 -25.49
C SER A 63 8.68 26.16 -25.59
N SER A 64 8.01 25.00 -25.47
CA SER A 64 6.56 24.90 -25.56
C SER A 64 5.91 25.15 -24.19
N SER A 65 4.81 25.89 -24.19
CA SER A 65 3.94 26.06 -23.01
C SER A 65 3.10 24.79 -22.71
N THR A 66 3.41 23.68 -23.39
CA THR A 66 2.68 22.42 -23.27
C THR A 66 2.92 21.84 -21.87
N ARG A 67 1.86 21.44 -21.21
CA ARG A 67 1.95 20.76 -19.90
C ARG A 67 2.77 19.48 -20.05
N LEU A 68 3.72 19.29 -19.15
CA LEU A 68 4.48 18.06 -19.05
C LEU A 68 3.61 16.96 -18.42
N GLY A 69 3.72 15.75 -18.97
CA GLY A 69 3.08 14.58 -18.39
C GLY A 69 1.71 14.24 -18.99
N PHE A 70 1.04 13.31 -18.34
CA PHE A 70 -0.25 12.76 -18.75
C PHE A 70 -1.27 13.00 -17.66
N GLN A 71 -2.50 13.17 -18.06
CA GLN A 71 -3.64 13.17 -17.17
C GLN A 71 -4.24 11.76 -17.17
N GLU A 72 -4.29 11.13 -16.02
CA GLU A 72 -5.04 9.89 -15.83
C GLU A 72 -6.53 10.17 -15.65
N GLU A 73 -7.35 9.15 -15.92
CA GLU A 73 -8.76 9.19 -15.61
C GLU A 73 -8.98 9.35 -14.09
N ASP A 74 -9.90 10.23 -13.71
CA ASP A 74 -10.25 10.44 -12.32
C ASP A 74 -11.01 9.22 -11.77
N MET A 75 -10.42 8.54 -10.79
CA MET A 75 -11.00 7.39 -10.09
C MET A 75 -11.72 7.79 -8.80
N GLY A 76 -11.99 9.09 -8.61
CA GLY A 76 -12.65 9.63 -7.42
C GLY A 76 -11.69 9.87 -6.25
N ASN A 77 -12.29 10.24 -5.10
CA ASN A 77 -11.55 10.66 -3.90
C ASN A 77 -12.19 10.19 -2.59
N SER A 78 -12.84 9.03 -2.57
CA SER A 78 -13.53 8.57 -1.37
C SER A 78 -12.56 8.10 -0.28
N HIS A 79 -12.80 8.56 0.93
CA HIS A 79 -12.09 8.06 2.11
C HIS A 79 -12.57 6.64 2.46
N ILE A 80 -11.61 5.77 2.71
CA ILE A 80 -11.86 4.36 2.98
C ILE A 80 -11.30 3.94 4.34
N VAL A 81 -11.84 2.85 4.87
CA VAL A 81 -11.39 2.28 6.13
C VAL A 81 -10.74 0.92 5.92
N ASN A 82 -11.15 0.17 4.90
CA ASN A 82 -10.75 -1.24 4.72
C ASN A 82 -10.06 -1.49 3.37
N PRO A 83 -8.87 -2.14 3.35
CA PRO A 83 -8.27 -2.72 2.16
C PRO A 83 -8.98 -4.06 1.78
N PRO A 84 -8.73 -4.63 0.60
CA PRO A 84 -7.92 -4.09 -0.48
C PRO A 84 -8.68 -3.09 -1.34
N GLN A 85 -7.98 -2.11 -1.88
CA GLN A 85 -8.54 -1.17 -2.84
C GLN A 85 -8.26 -1.60 -4.27
N ARG A 86 -9.15 -1.22 -5.19
CA ARG A 86 -9.01 -1.52 -6.63
C ARG A 86 -8.87 -0.23 -7.41
N TYR A 87 -7.82 -0.17 -8.23
CA TYR A 87 -7.56 0.95 -9.13
C TYR A 87 -7.62 0.47 -10.58
N LEU A 88 -8.13 1.30 -11.46
CA LEU A 88 -8.16 0.99 -12.90
C LEU A 88 -6.75 0.98 -13.49
N PHE A 89 -5.91 1.91 -13.03
CA PHE A 89 -4.52 2.04 -13.47
C PHE A 89 -3.56 2.08 -12.29
N CYS A 90 -2.32 1.68 -12.52
CA CYS A 90 -1.20 1.86 -11.62
C CYS A 90 0.00 2.47 -12.35
N PRO A 91 0.71 3.41 -11.71
CA PRO A 91 0.47 3.97 -10.38
C PRO A 91 -0.74 4.93 -10.38
N PRO A 92 -1.67 4.81 -9.43
CA PRO A 92 -2.87 5.64 -9.41
C PRO A 92 -2.56 7.04 -8.90
N ALA A 93 -3.15 8.05 -9.57
CA ALA A 93 -3.08 9.45 -9.20
C ALA A 93 -4.32 9.93 -8.42
N SER A 94 -5.41 9.17 -8.46
CA SER A 94 -6.66 9.41 -7.75
C SER A 94 -7.28 8.10 -7.28
N GLY A 95 -8.43 8.16 -6.61
CA GLY A 95 -9.15 6.98 -6.15
C GLY A 95 -9.31 6.92 -4.64
N ASN A 96 -9.88 5.81 -4.18
CA ASN A 96 -10.13 5.59 -2.76
C ASN A 96 -8.83 5.56 -1.96
N HIS A 97 -8.80 6.25 -0.82
CA HIS A 97 -7.60 6.38 -0.01
C HIS A 97 -7.93 6.55 1.49
N TYR A 98 -6.91 6.44 2.33
CA TYR A 98 -7.07 6.58 3.77
C TYR A 98 -7.16 8.05 4.19
N ASN A 99 -7.97 8.30 5.24
CA ASN A 99 -8.02 9.57 5.95
C ASN A 99 -7.71 9.36 7.43
N GLN A 100 -6.44 9.08 7.71
CA GLN A 100 -5.88 8.97 9.07
C GLN A 100 -4.51 9.65 9.09
N PRO A 101 -4.48 10.97 9.30
CA PRO A 101 -3.29 11.80 9.17
C PRO A 101 -2.10 11.27 9.99
N GLY A 102 -0.95 11.19 9.34
CA GLY A 102 0.31 10.75 9.95
C GLY A 102 0.44 9.24 10.17
N VAL A 103 -0.64 8.48 9.97
CA VAL A 103 -0.66 7.02 10.18
C VAL A 103 -0.84 6.29 8.84
N LEU A 104 -1.99 6.48 8.19
CA LEU A 104 -2.32 5.81 6.94
C LEU A 104 -2.45 6.76 5.75
N GLY A 105 -2.87 8.01 5.96
CA GLY A 105 -2.98 9.04 4.91
C GLY A 105 -3.64 10.31 5.43
N PRO A 106 -3.17 11.50 5.09
CA PRO A 106 -1.90 11.75 4.39
C PRO A 106 -0.70 11.31 5.21
N ILE A 107 0.29 10.73 4.53
CA ILE A 107 1.51 10.26 5.18
C ILE A 107 2.58 11.37 5.24
N PRO A 108 3.53 11.31 6.20
CA PRO A 108 4.60 12.28 6.30
C PRO A 108 5.43 12.34 5.02
N PRO A 109 5.74 13.54 4.47
CA PRO A 109 6.60 13.69 3.31
C PRO A 109 8.04 13.35 3.69
N ARG A 110 8.57 12.32 3.09
CA ARG A 110 9.94 11.84 3.27
C ARG A 110 10.32 10.82 2.19
N VAL A 111 11.59 10.45 2.15
CA VAL A 111 12.06 9.29 1.39
C VAL A 111 11.80 8.03 2.22
N TYR A 112 10.87 7.23 1.75
CA TYR A 112 10.57 5.92 2.31
C TYR A 112 11.60 4.90 1.83
N LYS A 113 12.01 4.01 2.72
CA LYS A 113 12.96 2.95 2.39
C LYS A 113 12.27 1.87 1.54
N PRO A 114 13.03 1.05 0.80
CA PRO A 114 12.46 -0.03 -0.01
C PRO A 114 11.60 -1.04 0.77
N GLU A 115 11.90 -1.24 2.05
CA GLU A 115 11.18 -2.13 2.96
C GLU A 115 9.92 -1.50 3.58
N ASP A 116 9.77 -0.18 3.50
CA ASP A 116 8.58 0.50 4.00
C ASP A 116 7.38 0.14 3.11
N LYS A 117 6.31 -0.37 3.71
CA LYS A 117 5.09 -0.77 3.01
C LYS A 117 4.18 0.44 2.78
N VAL A 118 4.47 1.21 1.74
CA VAL A 118 3.67 2.37 1.34
C VAL A 118 2.95 2.04 0.04
N GLY A 119 1.63 2.13 0.06
CA GLY A 119 0.79 1.84 -1.10
C GLY A 119 -0.04 3.05 -1.55
N PRO A 120 -0.77 2.92 -2.67
CA PRO A 120 -1.58 4.00 -3.23
C PRO A 120 -2.54 4.64 -2.22
N SER A 121 -3.24 3.83 -1.45
CA SER A 121 -4.19 4.32 -0.44
C SER A 121 -3.56 5.23 0.62
N ASN A 122 -2.23 5.20 0.77
CA ASN A 122 -1.51 6.06 1.69
C ASN A 122 -1.21 7.43 1.07
N TRP A 123 -0.65 7.46 -0.17
CA TRP A 123 -0.15 8.71 -0.77
C TRP A 123 -1.19 9.50 -1.56
N ILE A 124 -2.29 8.87 -2.04
CA ILE A 124 -3.31 9.59 -2.82
C ILE A 124 -3.87 10.77 -2.03
N HIS A 125 -4.01 10.66 -0.71
CA HIS A 125 -4.42 11.77 0.14
C HIS A 125 -3.43 12.96 0.10
N ASN A 126 -2.12 12.67 0.00
CA ASN A 126 -1.14 13.73 -0.18
C ASN A 126 -1.33 14.44 -1.53
N LEU A 127 -1.65 13.68 -2.60
CA LEU A 127 -1.95 14.22 -3.92
C LEU A 127 -3.22 15.07 -3.92
N GLU A 128 -4.28 14.63 -3.25
CA GLU A 128 -5.53 15.39 -3.10
C GLU A 128 -5.28 16.78 -2.48
N HIS A 129 -4.35 16.89 -1.57
CA HIS A 129 -3.94 18.17 -0.99
C HIS A 129 -2.88 18.93 -1.81
N GLY A 130 -2.66 18.56 -3.06
CA GLY A 130 -1.68 19.21 -3.94
C GLY A 130 -0.23 18.84 -3.64
N GLY A 131 -0.01 17.72 -2.98
CA GLY A 131 1.33 17.17 -2.75
C GLY A 131 1.95 16.57 -4.01
N LEU A 132 3.25 16.29 -3.95
CA LEU A 132 4.01 15.59 -4.97
C LEU A 132 4.39 14.21 -4.46
N VAL A 133 4.17 13.19 -5.29
CA VAL A 133 4.63 11.82 -5.02
C VAL A 133 5.61 11.40 -6.11
N ILE A 134 6.77 10.91 -5.71
CA ILE A 134 7.80 10.35 -6.58
C ILE A 134 7.89 8.85 -6.28
N LEU A 135 7.71 8.04 -7.30
CA LEU A 135 7.76 6.59 -7.16
C LEU A 135 9.00 6.03 -7.84
N TYR A 136 9.62 5.03 -7.21
CA TYR A 136 10.75 4.30 -7.77
C TYR A 136 10.52 2.80 -7.69
N ARG A 137 11.01 2.06 -8.69
CA ARG A 137 10.96 0.59 -8.69
C ARG A 137 12.13 0.01 -7.92
N ASN A 138 11.96 -1.19 -7.40
CA ASN A 138 13.02 -1.91 -6.70
C ASN A 138 14.22 -2.26 -7.61
N ASP A 139 13.97 -2.46 -8.90
CA ASP A 139 14.96 -2.76 -9.92
C ASP A 139 15.53 -1.51 -10.62
N SER A 140 15.21 -0.31 -10.13
CA SER A 140 15.68 0.96 -10.68
C SER A 140 16.90 1.51 -9.90
N PRO A 141 17.67 2.43 -10.51
CA PRO A 141 18.73 3.16 -9.80
C PRO A 141 18.22 3.88 -8.53
N GLY A 142 16.94 4.25 -8.49
CA GLY A 142 16.31 4.89 -7.32
C GLY A 142 16.32 4.01 -6.06
N ALA A 143 16.34 2.70 -6.20
CA ALA A 143 16.39 1.76 -5.08
C ALA A 143 17.80 1.58 -4.50
N THR A 144 18.83 2.06 -5.17
CA THR A 144 20.22 1.98 -4.68
C THR A 144 20.48 2.98 -3.55
N ALA A 145 21.52 2.75 -2.76
CA ALA A 145 21.93 3.68 -1.71
C ALA A 145 22.21 5.09 -2.27
N ALA A 146 22.83 5.19 -3.44
CA ALA A 146 23.10 6.45 -4.14
C ALA A 146 21.80 7.12 -4.61
N GLY A 147 20.86 6.36 -5.18
CA GLY A 147 19.54 6.86 -5.60
C GLY A 147 18.73 7.38 -4.42
N LEU A 148 18.69 6.61 -3.34
CA LEU A 148 18.00 7.05 -2.11
C LEU A 148 18.66 8.30 -1.49
N GLN A 149 19.98 8.45 -1.62
CA GLN A 149 20.65 9.68 -1.17
C GLN A 149 20.28 10.86 -2.06
N ALA A 150 20.27 10.69 -3.39
CA ALA A 150 19.84 11.73 -4.32
C ALA A 150 18.39 12.19 -4.05
N PHE A 151 17.50 11.26 -3.73
CA PHE A 151 16.12 11.61 -3.32
C PHE A 151 16.09 12.40 -2.00
N ARG A 152 16.91 12.06 -1.02
CA ARG A 152 17.02 12.84 0.22
C ARG A 152 17.50 14.26 -0.04
N ASP A 153 18.53 14.42 -0.87
CA ASP A 153 19.10 15.71 -1.24
C ASP A 153 18.05 16.56 -1.99
N TYR A 154 17.32 15.95 -2.94
CA TYR A 154 16.19 16.60 -3.62
C TYR A 154 15.10 17.02 -2.64
N SER A 155 14.67 16.12 -1.76
CA SER A 155 13.64 16.42 -0.76
C SER A 155 14.05 17.56 0.18
N ALA A 156 15.33 17.63 0.55
CA ALA A 156 15.86 18.71 1.40
C ALA A 156 15.82 20.08 0.73
N THR A 157 15.90 20.13 -0.60
CA THR A 157 15.87 21.37 -1.39
C THR A 157 14.50 21.69 -1.99
N PHE A 158 13.51 20.81 -1.81
CA PHE A 158 12.17 20.97 -2.39
C PHE A 158 11.52 22.28 -1.92
N PRO A 159 11.04 23.15 -2.83
CA PRO A 159 10.50 24.46 -2.47
C PRO A 159 9.14 24.34 -1.78
N ALA A 160 8.76 25.36 -1.02
CA ALA A 160 7.38 25.52 -0.57
C ALA A 160 6.44 25.74 -1.77
N SER A 161 5.21 25.26 -1.68
CA SER A 161 4.20 25.49 -2.72
C SER A 161 3.80 26.98 -2.74
N PRO A 162 4.02 27.70 -3.85
CA PRO A 162 3.59 29.09 -3.94
C PRO A 162 2.06 29.24 -4.05
N THR A 163 1.40 28.21 -4.58
CA THR A 163 -0.05 28.23 -4.87
C THR A 163 -0.86 27.84 -3.63
N CYS A 164 -0.50 26.74 -2.98
CA CYS A 164 -1.28 26.21 -1.86
C CYS A 164 -0.88 26.81 -0.51
N LYS A 165 0.14 27.66 -0.46
CA LYS A 165 0.69 28.23 0.79
C LYS A 165 1.06 27.17 1.82
N ILE A 166 1.33 25.93 1.37
CA ILE A 166 1.74 24.82 2.22
C ILE A 166 3.21 25.00 2.58
N PRO A 167 3.56 24.99 3.86
CA PRO A 167 4.95 25.08 4.28
C PRO A 167 5.81 23.98 3.68
N ARG A 168 7.07 24.27 3.41
CA ARG A 168 8.05 23.29 2.96
C ARG A 168 8.01 22.03 3.83
N GLY A 169 7.97 20.86 3.20
CA GLY A 169 8.02 19.59 3.89
C GLY A 169 6.74 19.18 4.59
N GLN A 170 5.60 19.85 4.39
CA GLN A 170 4.35 19.46 5.02
C GLN A 170 3.59 18.35 4.26
N LEU A 171 3.50 18.44 2.93
CA LEU A 171 2.81 17.45 2.11
C LEU A 171 3.65 16.91 0.94
N SER A 172 4.83 17.44 0.68
CA SER A 172 5.65 17.12 -0.47
C SER A 172 7.16 17.25 -0.18
N PRO A 173 7.97 16.42 -0.86
CA PRO A 173 7.58 15.25 -1.62
C PRO A 173 7.43 14.01 -0.75
N VAL A 174 6.49 13.13 -1.09
CA VAL A 174 6.48 11.73 -0.68
C VAL A 174 7.28 10.96 -1.71
N ILE A 175 8.31 10.23 -1.30
CA ILE A 175 9.16 9.44 -2.20
C ILE A 175 9.13 7.99 -1.72
N ALA A 176 8.58 7.08 -2.52
CA ALA A 176 8.33 5.70 -2.08
C ALA A 176 8.59 4.68 -3.19
N ARG A 177 8.89 3.44 -2.77
CA ARG A 177 8.95 2.30 -3.68
C ARG A 177 7.56 1.91 -4.16
N PHE A 178 7.45 1.67 -5.46
CA PHE A 178 6.25 1.11 -6.07
C PHE A 178 6.63 0.33 -7.33
N ASP A 179 6.32 -0.97 -7.36
CA ASP A 179 6.79 -1.86 -8.42
C ASP A 179 5.77 -2.05 -9.55
N ASP A 180 4.48 -1.75 -9.28
CA ASP A 180 3.40 -1.88 -10.28
C ASP A 180 3.34 -0.65 -11.21
N MET A 181 4.44 -0.42 -11.94
CA MET A 181 4.58 0.64 -12.94
C MET A 181 5.52 0.20 -14.05
N PRO A 182 5.53 0.85 -15.26
CA PRO A 182 6.37 0.46 -16.38
C PRO A 182 7.86 0.44 -16.05
N HIS A 183 8.60 -0.47 -16.68
CA HIS A 183 10.03 -0.69 -16.40
C HIS A 183 10.94 0.51 -16.74
N ALA A 184 10.54 1.40 -17.65
CA ALA A 184 11.43 2.40 -18.21
C ALA A 184 11.40 3.77 -17.50
N SER A 185 10.62 3.97 -16.44
CA SER A 185 10.31 5.33 -15.96
C SER A 185 10.35 5.45 -14.45
N SER A 186 11.08 6.45 -13.97
CA SER A 186 10.73 7.08 -12.69
C SER A 186 9.49 7.94 -12.98
N HIS A 187 8.32 7.51 -12.55
CA HIS A 187 7.12 8.31 -12.69
C HIS A 187 7.05 9.35 -11.58
N VAL A 188 6.95 10.60 -12.00
CA VAL A 188 6.58 11.70 -11.11
C VAL A 188 5.07 11.91 -11.28
N ILE A 189 4.30 11.66 -10.24
CA ILE A 189 2.87 11.94 -10.22
C ILE A 189 2.68 13.28 -9.55
N ASP A 190 2.33 14.29 -10.34
CA ASP A 190 1.96 15.63 -9.87
C ASP A 190 0.48 15.84 -10.20
N LEU A 191 -0.36 15.80 -9.19
CA LEU A 191 -1.74 16.24 -9.32
C LEU A 191 -1.80 17.75 -9.13
N ARG A 192 -1.78 18.47 -10.23
CA ARG A 192 -2.32 19.83 -10.23
C ARG A 192 -3.83 19.73 -10.36
N THR A 193 -4.51 19.70 -9.24
CA THR A 193 -5.95 19.94 -9.23
C THR A 193 -6.21 21.29 -9.89
N ASN A 194 -6.96 21.28 -10.99
CA ASN A 194 -7.55 22.51 -11.51
C ASN A 194 -8.59 22.96 -10.46
N LEU A 195 -8.19 23.87 -9.59
CA LEU A 195 -9.11 24.76 -8.89
C LEU A 195 -9.38 25.96 -9.76
#